data_558e636bedf34514878a5d7f863e0a38
#
_entry.id   558e636bedf34514878a5d7f863e0a38
#
_cell.length_a   1.000
_cell.length_b   1.000
_cell.length_c   1.000
_cell.angle_alpha   90.00
_cell.angle_beta   90.00
_cell.angle_gamma   90.00
#
_symmetry.space_group_name_H-M   'P 1'
#
loop_
_entity.id
_entity.type
_entity.pdbx_description
1 polymer ?
#
loop_
_entity_poly.entity_id
_entity_poly.type
_entity_poly.pdbx_seq_one_letter_code
_entity_poly.pdbx_strand_id
1 'polypeptide(L)'
;MATAVLLRMPLPPTATSCIHQLSSNAHVVSLSLPSILLFVLHFRGVAIAAGDPLQLAAYGVTETSVEVSAYRSRSWADTFSYSYGQTVRLSGQHRQGAGDGLRGILERMRYGKTSDADIAVLNGTWGTNGDEKWLEFTHLRARNADAMAHNKVMLANLPADPVTFQCVDTIQVTHEDQIRDARTKLGKLAPPSVVVCVGATVVLTRTLSASLTAGAHGKVNAVDPGVSVMVDFFGHPTPMTLTVEVFCVKDALERTQAERRQIPLLLAWGITVSRAQGMTLRRVAIDFSCCEWTLDCLAYSAISRAVALDCLRVKGLRRSHIRTCTSGLKYYREIEEQERQ
;
A
#
# COMPACT_ATOMS: atom_id res chain seq x y z
N MET A 1 -4.89 14.67 -3.01
CA MET A 1 -4.10 14.79 -4.25
C MET A 1 -3.16 13.61 -4.34
N ALA A 2 -3.31 12.76 -5.34
CA ALA A 2 -2.23 11.89 -5.74
C ALA A 2 -1.43 12.71 -6.75
N THR A 3 -0.21 13.08 -6.43
CA THR A 3 0.68 13.66 -7.43
C THR A 3 1.32 12.49 -8.14
N ALA A 4 0.90 12.23 -9.36
CA ALA A 4 1.66 11.39 -10.26
C ALA A 4 2.64 12.31 -10.99
N VAL A 5 3.91 11.95 -10.92
CA VAL A 5 4.92 12.55 -11.78
C VAL A 5 4.91 11.71 -13.05
N LEU A 6 4.36 12.27 -14.12
CA LEU A 6 4.32 11.62 -15.42
C LEU A 6 5.60 12.01 -16.16
N LEU A 7 6.50 11.06 -16.35
CA LEU A 7 7.77 11.31 -17.03
C LEU A 7 7.78 10.53 -18.33
N ARG A 8 7.83 11.25 -19.44
CA ARG A 8 7.95 10.70 -20.79
C ARG A 8 9.42 10.78 -21.23
N MET A 9 10.05 9.65 -21.47
CA MET A 9 11.42 9.61 -22.00
C MET A 9 11.56 8.63 -23.18
N PRO A 10 12.29 8.99 -24.24
CA PRO A 10 12.98 8.03 -25.07
C PRO A 10 14.16 7.49 -24.25
N LEU A 11 14.29 6.17 -24.16
CA LEU A 11 15.38 5.51 -23.44
C LEU A 11 16.71 5.70 -24.19
N PRO A 12 17.83 5.97 -23.46
CA PRO A 12 19.15 5.97 -24.09
C PRO A 12 19.50 4.56 -24.61
N PRO A 13 20.34 4.44 -25.66
CA PRO A 13 20.66 3.17 -26.31
C PRO A 13 21.23 2.10 -25.37
N THR A 14 21.86 2.49 -24.28
CA THR A 14 22.45 1.60 -23.27
C THR A 14 21.42 0.99 -22.30
N ALA A 15 20.25 1.59 -22.14
CA ALA A 15 19.16 1.02 -21.33
C ALA A 15 18.31 0.03 -22.14
N THR A 16 18.42 0.06 -23.46
CA THR A 16 17.66 -0.78 -24.38
C THR A 16 18.03 -2.27 -24.28
N SER A 17 19.25 -2.60 -23.88
CA SER A 17 19.71 -3.99 -23.75
C SER A 17 19.06 -4.74 -22.57
N CYS A 18 18.68 -4.04 -21.51
CA CYS A 18 17.95 -4.63 -20.38
C CYS A 18 16.43 -4.72 -20.61
N ILE A 19 15.91 -4.02 -21.61
CA ILE A 19 14.47 -3.82 -21.82
C ILE A 19 13.96 -4.54 -23.09
N HIS A 20 14.87 -4.97 -23.97
CA HIS A 20 14.51 -5.63 -25.25
C HIS A 20 13.77 -6.97 -25.11
N GLN A 21 13.65 -7.53 -23.92
CA GLN A 21 12.86 -8.76 -23.69
C GLN A 21 11.40 -8.51 -23.25
N LEU A 22 10.97 -7.27 -23.11
CA LEU A 22 9.58 -6.93 -22.76
C LEU A 22 8.81 -6.54 -24.03
N SER A 23 8.65 -7.49 -24.93
CA SER A 23 7.95 -7.30 -26.21
C SER A 23 6.43 -7.26 -26.03
N SER A 24 5.81 -6.32 -26.73
CA SER A 24 4.45 -6.27 -27.25
C SER A 24 3.23 -5.98 -26.38
N ASN A 25 3.30 -5.98 -25.04
CA ASN A 25 2.18 -5.57 -24.19
C ASN A 25 2.62 -4.57 -23.11
N ALA A 26 1.76 -3.62 -22.77
CA ALA A 26 2.02 -2.70 -21.67
C ALA A 26 2.11 -3.48 -20.35
N HIS A 27 3.31 -3.64 -19.81
CA HIS A 27 3.52 -4.29 -18.52
C HIS A 27 3.59 -3.22 -17.43
N VAL A 28 2.68 -3.34 -16.46
CA VAL A 28 2.77 -2.58 -15.20
C VAL A 28 3.79 -3.30 -14.32
N VAL A 29 5.00 -2.80 -14.26
CA VAL A 29 6.00 -3.28 -13.29
C VAL A 29 5.82 -2.46 -12.02
N SER A 30 5.25 -3.08 -11.00
CA SER A 30 5.27 -2.51 -9.66
C SER A 30 6.66 -2.70 -9.07
N LEU A 31 7.52 -1.70 -9.23
CA LEU A 31 8.77 -1.63 -8.51
C LEU A 31 8.48 -1.05 -7.13
N SER A 32 8.50 -1.89 -6.11
CA SER A 32 8.55 -1.44 -4.72
C SER A 32 9.95 -0.91 -4.43
N LEU A 33 10.26 0.27 -4.95
CA LEU A 33 11.38 1.06 -4.48
C LEU A 33 11.03 1.64 -3.09
N PRO A 34 12.02 1.75 -2.22
CA PRO A 34 11.80 1.99 -0.79
C PRO A 34 11.06 3.27 -0.38
N SER A 35 10.51 4.09 -1.21
CA SER A 35 9.86 5.34 -0.78
C SER A 35 8.71 5.85 -1.64
N ILE A 36 8.37 5.16 -2.71
CA ILE A 36 7.25 5.57 -3.57
C ILE A 36 6.59 4.30 -4.08
N LEU A 37 5.26 4.23 -4.08
CA LEU A 37 4.53 3.30 -4.92
C LEU A 37 4.78 3.77 -6.37
N LEU A 38 5.89 3.35 -6.94
CA LEU A 38 6.30 3.72 -8.28
C LEU A 38 5.65 2.73 -9.24
N PHE A 39 4.61 3.16 -9.93
CA PHE A 39 4.12 2.46 -11.09
C PHE A 39 4.98 2.90 -12.29
N VAL A 40 5.82 2.02 -12.79
CA VAL A 40 6.50 2.25 -14.05
C VAL A 40 5.69 1.56 -15.14
N LEU A 41 5.04 2.37 -15.97
CA LEU A 41 4.42 1.90 -17.20
C LEU A 41 5.45 2.02 -18.31
N HIS A 42 5.89 0.90 -18.86
CA HIS A 42 6.75 0.87 -20.04
C HIS A 42 5.89 0.64 -21.27
N PHE A 43 5.82 1.62 -22.14
CA PHE A 43 5.12 1.51 -23.42
C PHE A 43 5.96 2.16 -24.54
N ARG A 44 6.35 1.39 -25.55
CA ARG A 44 7.10 1.87 -26.74
C ARG A 44 8.35 2.69 -26.39
N GLY A 45 9.15 2.25 -25.44
CA GLY A 45 10.37 2.99 -25.05
C GLY A 45 10.13 4.21 -24.15
N VAL A 46 8.94 4.34 -23.55
CA VAL A 46 8.59 5.40 -22.59
C VAL A 46 8.44 4.79 -21.20
N ALA A 47 9.13 5.35 -20.21
CA ALA A 47 8.95 5.01 -18.80
C ALA A 47 8.11 6.11 -18.12
N ILE A 48 7.06 5.71 -17.41
CA ILE A 48 6.22 6.62 -16.63
C ILE A 48 6.37 6.24 -15.15
N ALA A 49 6.87 7.16 -14.35
CA ALA A 49 6.96 7.01 -12.91
C ALA A 49 5.86 7.83 -12.24
N ALA A 50 5.06 7.20 -11.36
CA ALA A 50 4.01 7.88 -10.62
C ALA A 50 4.17 7.63 -9.12
N GLY A 51 4.10 8.69 -8.30
CA GLY A 51 4.25 8.59 -6.87
C GLY A 51 3.89 9.88 -6.14
N ASP A 52 3.87 9.83 -4.82
CA ASP A 52 3.61 10.98 -3.96
C ASP A 52 4.71 11.12 -2.91
N PRO A 53 5.63 12.11 -3.07
CA PRO A 53 6.71 12.36 -2.12
C PRO A 53 6.26 12.73 -0.70
N LEU A 54 5.00 13.07 -0.50
CA LEU A 54 4.40 13.43 0.78
C LEU A 54 3.54 12.32 1.39
N GLN A 55 3.61 11.09 0.84
CA GLN A 55 3.09 9.89 1.49
C GLN A 55 4.20 9.14 2.23
N LEU A 56 3.80 8.09 2.97
CA LEU A 56 4.72 7.27 3.76
C LEU A 56 5.91 6.81 2.92
N ALA A 57 7.10 7.09 3.42
CA ALA A 57 8.36 6.65 2.83
C ALA A 57 8.55 5.14 2.96
N ALA A 58 9.58 4.62 2.29
CA ALA A 58 9.95 3.21 2.37
C ALA A 58 10.24 2.75 3.80
N TYR A 59 9.77 1.56 4.09
CA TYR A 59 10.02 0.89 5.34
C TYR A 59 11.33 0.09 5.28
N GLY A 60 12.17 0.20 6.30
CA GLY A 60 13.36 -0.66 6.46
C GLY A 60 14.71 0.02 6.23
N VAL A 61 14.74 1.34 6.20
CA VAL A 61 15.99 2.10 6.23
C VAL A 61 16.42 2.20 7.70
N THR A 62 17.57 1.64 8.05
CA THR A 62 18.18 1.79 9.38
C THR A 62 18.67 3.23 9.55
N GLU A 63 18.76 3.73 10.79
CA GLU A 63 19.20 5.10 11.14
C GLU A 63 20.54 5.51 10.51
N THR A 64 21.33 4.57 10.04
CA THR A 64 22.64 4.78 9.38
C THR A 64 22.58 4.91 7.87
N SER A 65 21.45 4.60 7.23
CA SER A 65 21.28 4.82 5.79
C SER A 65 20.63 6.17 5.57
N VAL A 66 21.34 7.06 4.89
CA VAL A 66 20.75 8.31 4.37
C VAL A 66 19.51 7.91 3.56
N GLU A 67 18.34 8.37 4.01
CA GLU A 67 17.07 8.12 3.34
C GLU A 67 17.16 8.66 1.91
N VAL A 68 17.48 7.80 0.97
CA VAL A 68 17.47 8.18 -0.45
C VAL A 68 16.07 7.90 -0.97
N SER A 69 15.19 8.88 -0.82
CA SER A 69 13.93 8.88 -1.56
C SER A 69 14.24 8.69 -3.03
N ALA A 70 13.41 7.91 -3.75
CA ALA A 70 13.68 7.61 -5.17
C ALA A 70 13.96 8.88 -5.99
N TYR A 71 13.21 9.96 -5.75
CA TYR A 71 13.38 11.27 -6.41
C TYR A 71 14.67 12.02 -6.00
N ARG A 72 15.44 11.53 -5.03
CA ARG A 72 16.75 12.05 -4.63
C ARG A 72 17.90 11.15 -5.06
N SER A 73 17.61 9.99 -5.61
CA SER A 73 18.63 9.08 -6.09
C SER A 73 19.33 9.65 -7.34
N ARG A 74 20.61 9.33 -7.49
CA ARG A 74 21.35 9.70 -8.69
C ARG A 74 20.70 9.12 -9.94
N SER A 75 20.24 7.87 -9.86
CA SER A 75 19.52 7.22 -10.97
C SER A 75 18.25 7.96 -11.36
N TRP A 76 17.54 8.57 -10.40
CA TRP A 76 16.39 9.41 -10.70
C TRP A 76 16.80 10.69 -11.39
N ALA A 77 17.81 11.39 -10.87
CA ALA A 77 18.35 12.59 -11.48
C ALA A 77 18.85 12.32 -12.90
N ASP A 78 19.60 11.24 -13.11
CA ASP A 78 20.11 10.83 -14.41
C ASP A 78 18.98 10.45 -15.39
N THR A 79 17.88 9.86 -14.87
CA THR A 79 16.78 9.38 -15.70
C THR A 79 15.72 10.46 -15.95
N PHE A 80 15.43 11.30 -14.98
CA PHE A 80 14.24 12.15 -15.00
C PHE A 80 14.51 13.66 -14.86
N SER A 81 15.69 14.11 -14.45
CA SER A 81 15.96 15.53 -14.18
C SER A 81 16.66 16.27 -15.32
N TYR A 82 17.28 15.58 -16.26
CA TYR A 82 18.03 16.24 -17.32
C TYR A 82 17.42 16.06 -18.70
N SER A 83 16.93 17.14 -19.27
CA SER A 83 16.63 17.41 -20.69
C SER A 83 15.47 16.67 -21.36
N TYR A 84 14.92 15.57 -20.83
CA TYR A 84 13.92 14.77 -21.55
C TYR A 84 12.67 14.42 -20.77
N GLY A 85 12.64 14.63 -19.45
CA GLY A 85 11.50 14.28 -18.61
C GLY A 85 10.55 15.44 -18.40
N GLN A 86 9.25 15.22 -18.59
CA GLN A 86 8.23 16.15 -18.14
C GLN A 86 7.69 15.71 -16.79
N THR A 87 7.82 16.57 -15.78
CA THR A 87 7.14 16.36 -14.50
C THR A 87 5.75 16.95 -14.58
N VAL A 88 4.74 16.14 -14.37
CA VAL A 88 3.34 16.57 -14.36
C VAL A 88 2.77 16.40 -12.96
N ARG A 89 2.27 17.48 -12.38
CA ARG A 89 1.56 17.45 -11.11
C ARG A 89 0.07 17.19 -11.36
N LEU A 90 -0.43 16.05 -10.86
CA LEU A 90 -1.85 15.77 -10.93
C LEU A 90 -2.59 16.58 -9.85
N SER A 91 -3.51 17.45 -10.28
CA SER A 91 -4.35 18.28 -9.41
C SER A 91 -5.69 17.63 -9.07
N GLY A 92 -6.11 16.62 -9.82
CA GLY A 92 -7.38 15.92 -9.62
C GLY A 92 -7.40 15.11 -8.33
N GLN A 93 -8.47 15.24 -7.54
CA GLN A 93 -8.72 14.43 -6.36
C GLN A 93 -10.00 13.64 -6.56
N HIS A 94 -9.89 12.32 -6.62
CA HIS A 94 -11.00 11.43 -6.95
C HIS A 94 -11.51 10.62 -5.76
N ARG A 95 -10.76 10.56 -4.64
CA ARG A 95 -11.13 9.76 -3.47
C ARG A 95 -12.09 10.49 -2.54
N GLN A 96 -11.82 11.75 -2.23
CA GLN A 96 -12.66 12.58 -1.38
C GLN A 96 -13.50 13.54 -2.23
N GLY A 97 -14.80 13.65 -1.91
CA GLY A 97 -15.72 14.58 -2.58
C GLY A 97 -15.36 16.05 -2.35
N ALA A 98 -15.73 16.93 -3.29
CA ALA A 98 -15.41 18.35 -3.20
C ALA A 98 -16.05 19.07 -2.00
N GLY A 99 -17.19 18.57 -1.50
CA GLY A 99 -17.91 19.14 -0.34
C GLY A 99 -17.52 18.52 1.01
N ASP A 100 -16.61 17.55 1.03
CA ASP A 100 -16.21 16.88 2.26
C ASP A 100 -15.12 17.68 2.99
N GLY A 101 -15.38 18.00 4.27
CA GLY A 101 -14.43 18.66 5.16
C GLY A 101 -13.09 17.93 5.31
N LEU A 102 -13.06 16.60 5.12
CA LEU A 102 -11.85 15.79 5.16
C LEU A 102 -10.85 16.22 4.10
N ARG A 103 -11.30 16.58 2.90
CA ARG A 103 -10.42 17.03 1.81
C ARG A 103 -9.54 18.21 2.23
N GLY A 104 -10.14 19.26 2.79
CA GLY A 104 -9.41 20.45 3.23
C GLY A 104 -8.45 20.16 4.38
N ILE A 105 -8.85 19.30 5.32
CA ILE A 105 -7.98 18.84 6.42
C ILE A 105 -6.77 18.10 5.88
N LEU A 106 -6.97 17.14 4.97
CA LEU A 106 -5.89 16.35 4.35
C LEU A 106 -4.92 17.21 3.57
N GLU A 107 -5.41 18.25 2.87
CA GLU A 107 -4.54 19.18 2.16
C GLU A 107 -3.64 19.96 3.13
N ARG A 108 -4.20 20.51 4.21
CA ARG A 108 -3.38 21.18 5.26
C ARG A 108 -2.40 20.21 5.92
N MET A 109 -2.86 18.98 6.23
CA MET A 109 -2.03 17.96 6.86
C MET A 109 -0.85 17.55 5.99
N ARG A 110 -1.06 17.40 4.69
CA ARG A 110 -0.04 17.05 3.70
C ARG A 110 1.12 18.04 3.70
N TYR A 111 0.83 19.34 3.84
CA TYR A 111 1.83 20.41 3.85
C TYR A 111 2.31 20.81 5.26
N GLY A 112 1.96 20.05 6.30
CA GLY A 112 2.33 20.36 7.69
C GLY A 112 1.63 21.60 8.26
N LYS A 113 0.52 22.04 7.66
CA LYS A 113 -0.25 23.24 8.05
C LYS A 113 -1.53 22.90 8.83
N THR A 114 -1.58 21.74 9.46
CA THR A 114 -2.74 21.26 10.23
C THR A 114 -2.98 22.17 11.43
N SER A 115 -4.21 22.61 11.64
CA SER A 115 -4.62 23.39 12.80
C SER A 115 -5.07 22.51 13.97
N ASP A 116 -5.19 23.07 15.18
CA ASP A 116 -5.76 22.35 16.32
C ASP A 116 -7.24 22.06 16.12
N ALA A 117 -7.94 22.95 15.39
CA ALA A 117 -9.32 22.70 14.98
C ALA A 117 -9.45 21.47 14.07
N ASP A 118 -8.51 21.26 13.13
CA ASP A 118 -8.49 20.05 12.29
C ASP A 118 -8.30 18.79 13.12
N ILE A 119 -7.40 18.84 14.11
CA ILE A 119 -7.14 17.73 15.03
C ILE A 119 -8.38 17.43 15.87
N ALA A 120 -9.07 18.46 16.35
CA ALA A 120 -10.32 18.31 17.10
C ALA A 120 -11.43 17.68 16.25
N VAL A 121 -11.62 18.13 15.01
CA VAL A 121 -12.57 17.55 14.05
C VAL A 121 -12.28 16.08 13.82
N LEU A 122 -11.01 15.72 13.55
CA LEU A 122 -10.62 14.34 13.31
C LEU A 122 -10.87 13.47 14.55
N ASN A 123 -10.43 13.88 15.74
CA ASN A 123 -10.67 13.14 16.97
C ASN A 123 -12.17 13.02 17.32
N GLY A 124 -12.98 14.03 16.95
CA GLY A 124 -14.44 14.02 17.12
C GLY A 124 -15.15 12.92 16.31
N THR A 125 -14.49 12.35 15.30
CA THR A 125 -15.06 11.26 14.50
C THR A 125 -15.11 9.92 15.24
N TRP A 126 -14.40 9.77 16.38
CA TRP A 126 -14.33 8.50 17.10
C TRP A 126 -15.68 8.04 17.66
N GLY A 127 -16.59 8.95 17.95
CA GLY A 127 -17.88 8.64 18.55
C GLY A 127 -17.81 8.20 20.02
N THR A 128 -18.94 8.24 20.70
CA THR A 128 -19.13 7.68 22.05
C THR A 128 -19.40 6.18 21.95
N ASN A 129 -18.89 5.40 22.91
CA ASN A 129 -19.01 3.95 23.04
C ASN A 129 -20.45 3.46 22.76
N GLY A 130 -20.60 2.52 21.85
CA GLY A 130 -21.88 1.85 21.57
C GLY A 130 -22.17 1.60 20.09
N ASP A 131 -21.34 2.07 19.18
CA ASP A 131 -21.51 1.74 17.77
C ASP A 131 -21.11 0.26 17.54
N GLU A 132 -22.10 -0.64 17.49
CA GLU A 132 -21.93 -2.06 17.12
C GLU A 132 -21.24 -2.25 15.76
N LYS A 133 -21.13 -1.17 14.99
CA LYS A 133 -20.50 -1.13 13.66
C LYS A 133 -18.98 -1.12 13.67
N TRP A 134 -18.30 -1.15 14.81
CA TRP A 134 -16.84 -1.23 14.90
C TRP A 134 -16.24 -2.40 14.11
N LEU A 135 -16.94 -3.51 14.04
CA LEU A 135 -16.56 -4.71 13.31
C LEU A 135 -16.49 -4.48 11.77
N GLU A 136 -17.13 -3.42 11.29
CA GLU A 136 -17.14 -3.06 9.87
C GLU A 136 -15.99 -2.14 9.46
N PHE A 137 -15.21 -1.62 10.42
CA PHE A 137 -14.09 -0.73 10.16
C PHE A 137 -12.80 -1.53 9.96
N THR A 138 -12.02 -1.12 8.95
CA THR A 138 -10.64 -1.55 8.81
C THR A 138 -9.77 -0.72 9.75
N HIS A 139 -9.14 -1.36 10.71
CA HIS A 139 -8.24 -0.72 11.67
C HIS A 139 -6.83 -0.55 11.08
N LEU A 140 -6.42 0.67 10.83
CA LEU A 140 -5.06 0.94 10.38
C LEU A 140 -4.11 0.97 11.57
N ARG A 141 -3.00 0.25 11.43
CA ARG A 141 -1.96 0.10 12.45
C ARG A 141 -0.60 0.56 11.92
N ALA A 142 0.23 1.12 12.79
CA ALA A 142 1.58 1.52 12.42
C ALA A 142 2.50 0.31 12.21
N ARG A 143 2.33 -0.76 13.01
CA ARG A 143 3.19 -1.95 13.02
C ARG A 143 2.44 -3.20 12.61
N ASN A 144 3.16 -4.13 11.97
CA ASN A 144 2.59 -5.41 11.55
C ASN A 144 2.14 -6.27 12.74
N ALA A 145 2.91 -6.27 13.84
CA ALA A 145 2.57 -7.00 15.06
C ALA A 145 1.21 -6.56 15.63
N ASP A 146 0.93 -5.24 15.65
CA ASP A 146 -0.33 -4.69 16.17
C ASP A 146 -1.52 -5.06 15.26
N ALA A 147 -1.31 -5.07 13.93
CA ALA A 147 -2.32 -5.51 12.99
C ALA A 147 -2.63 -7.01 13.15
N MET A 148 -1.59 -7.84 13.32
CA MET A 148 -1.74 -9.27 13.55
C MET A 148 -2.45 -9.58 14.88
N ALA A 149 -2.07 -8.88 15.96
CA ALA A 149 -2.71 -9.03 17.27
C ALA A 149 -4.21 -8.68 17.19
N HIS A 150 -4.56 -7.57 16.54
CA HIS A 150 -5.93 -7.17 16.32
C HIS A 150 -6.71 -8.24 15.51
N ASN A 151 -6.16 -8.70 14.41
CA ASN A 151 -6.78 -9.73 13.58
C ASN A 151 -7.00 -11.05 14.34
N LYS A 152 -6.04 -11.44 15.22
CA LYS A 152 -6.16 -12.65 16.05
C LYS A 152 -7.34 -12.55 17.02
N VAL A 153 -7.52 -11.39 17.67
CA VAL A 153 -8.65 -11.14 18.58
C VAL A 153 -9.97 -11.20 17.81
N MET A 154 -10.03 -10.54 16.65
CA MET A 154 -11.25 -10.51 15.83
C MET A 154 -11.63 -11.90 15.31
N LEU A 155 -10.64 -12.69 14.88
CA LEU A 155 -10.85 -14.06 14.43
C LEU A 155 -11.39 -14.96 15.55
N ALA A 156 -10.83 -14.82 16.76
CA ALA A 156 -11.25 -15.60 17.94
C ALA A 156 -12.70 -15.29 18.39
N ASN A 157 -13.24 -14.13 18.04
CA ASN A 157 -14.61 -13.74 18.35
C ASN A 157 -15.65 -14.25 17.36
N LEU A 158 -15.22 -14.89 16.27
CA LEU A 158 -16.15 -15.52 15.33
C LEU A 158 -16.56 -16.91 15.80
N PRO A 159 -17.83 -17.30 15.56
CA PRO A 159 -18.34 -18.59 16.03
C PRO A 159 -17.86 -19.79 15.21
N ALA A 160 -17.25 -19.56 14.05
CA ALA A 160 -16.80 -20.61 13.14
C ALA A 160 -15.36 -21.03 13.46
N ASP A 161 -15.07 -22.32 13.32
CA ASP A 161 -13.73 -22.86 13.54
C ASP A 161 -12.73 -22.33 12.51
N PRO A 162 -11.54 -21.86 12.94
CA PRO A 162 -10.51 -21.39 12.04
C PRO A 162 -9.85 -22.51 11.25
N VAL A 163 -9.70 -22.31 9.94
CA VAL A 163 -8.98 -23.21 9.03
C VAL A 163 -7.65 -22.56 8.65
N THR A 164 -6.56 -23.33 8.71
CA THR A 164 -5.21 -22.87 8.38
C THR A 164 -4.78 -23.42 7.03
N PHE A 165 -4.40 -22.52 6.13
CA PHE A 165 -3.75 -22.83 4.85
C PHE A 165 -2.24 -22.63 5.03
N GLN A 166 -1.48 -23.72 4.99
CA GLN A 166 -0.01 -23.67 5.00
C GLN A 166 0.53 -23.46 3.60
N CYS A 167 1.58 -22.65 3.47
CA CYS A 167 2.25 -22.47 2.19
C CYS A 167 3.10 -23.72 1.82
N VAL A 168 3.37 -23.84 0.52
CA VAL A 168 4.37 -24.75 -0.01
C VAL A 168 5.40 -23.92 -0.75
N ASP A 169 6.67 -23.98 -0.28
CA ASP A 169 7.79 -23.26 -0.89
C ASP A 169 8.64 -24.18 -1.74
N THR A 170 9.01 -23.73 -2.93
CA THR A 170 10.01 -24.35 -3.79
C THR A 170 11.15 -23.34 -4.00
N ILE A 171 12.38 -23.68 -3.60
CA ILE A 171 13.56 -22.81 -3.70
C ILE A 171 14.51 -23.40 -4.73
N GLN A 172 14.89 -22.59 -5.73
CA GLN A 172 15.70 -23.00 -6.87
C GLN A 172 17.17 -22.53 -6.78
N VAL A 173 17.50 -21.76 -5.73
CA VAL A 173 18.86 -21.30 -5.45
C VAL A 173 19.53 -22.21 -4.40
N THR A 174 20.86 -22.34 -4.45
CA THR A 174 21.60 -23.31 -3.64
C THR A 174 22.44 -22.66 -2.53
N HIS A 175 22.84 -21.38 -2.68
CA HIS A 175 23.65 -20.68 -1.67
C HIS A 175 22.77 -20.23 -0.49
N GLU A 176 23.24 -20.43 0.72
CA GLU A 176 22.48 -20.13 1.95
C GLU A 176 21.99 -18.67 2.05
N ASP A 177 22.85 -17.71 1.67
CA ASP A 177 22.47 -16.29 1.66
C ASP A 177 21.35 -16.00 0.66
N GLN A 178 21.39 -16.62 -0.52
CA GLN A 178 20.34 -16.50 -1.53
C GLN A 178 19.04 -17.16 -1.08
N ILE A 179 19.13 -18.31 -0.40
CA ILE A 179 17.97 -19.00 0.17
C ILE A 179 17.30 -18.11 1.23
N ARG A 180 18.09 -17.50 2.12
CA ARG A 180 17.58 -16.60 3.16
C ARG A 180 16.93 -15.34 2.57
N ASP A 181 17.55 -14.73 1.57
CA ASP A 181 17.02 -13.59 0.84
C ASP A 181 15.71 -13.95 0.10
N ALA A 182 15.69 -15.07 -0.61
CA ALA A 182 14.51 -15.59 -1.30
C ALA A 182 13.34 -15.85 -0.36
N ARG A 183 13.58 -16.48 0.81
CA ARG A 183 12.55 -16.68 1.84
C ARG A 183 12.03 -15.36 2.39
N THR A 184 12.91 -14.39 2.62
CA THR A 184 12.53 -13.05 3.09
C THR A 184 11.64 -12.35 2.07
N LYS A 185 11.99 -12.43 0.78
CA LYS A 185 11.20 -11.87 -0.32
C LYS A 185 9.84 -12.57 -0.45
N LEU A 186 9.81 -13.91 -0.38
CA LEU A 186 8.56 -14.67 -0.38
C LEU A 186 7.65 -14.26 0.79
N GLY A 187 8.20 -14.06 1.99
CA GLY A 187 7.43 -13.60 3.16
C GLY A 187 6.79 -12.22 2.99
N LYS A 188 7.37 -11.36 2.13
CA LYS A 188 6.78 -10.05 1.76
C LYS A 188 5.63 -10.21 0.75
N LEU A 189 5.69 -11.20 -0.14
CA LEU A 189 4.67 -11.47 -1.15
C LEU A 189 3.45 -12.17 -0.57
N ALA A 190 3.66 -13.23 0.22
CA ALA A 190 2.61 -14.00 0.86
C ALA A 190 3.08 -14.56 2.21
N PRO A 191 2.22 -14.64 3.24
CA PRO A 191 2.59 -15.20 4.54
C PRO A 191 2.80 -16.73 4.45
N PRO A 192 3.58 -17.31 5.39
CA PRO A 192 3.77 -18.75 5.42
C PRO A 192 2.49 -19.52 5.80
N SER A 193 1.59 -18.89 6.53
CA SER A 193 0.28 -19.45 6.85
C SER A 193 -0.81 -18.37 6.78
N VAL A 194 -1.99 -18.78 6.34
CA VAL A 194 -3.21 -17.97 6.32
C VAL A 194 -4.27 -18.68 7.14
N VAL A 195 -4.77 -18.02 8.18
CA VAL A 195 -5.84 -18.55 9.04
C VAL A 195 -7.11 -17.78 8.75
N VAL A 196 -8.17 -18.47 8.36
CA VAL A 196 -9.47 -17.88 8.04
C VAL A 196 -10.61 -18.75 8.55
N CYS A 197 -11.78 -18.17 8.76
CA CYS A 197 -13.03 -18.90 8.99
C CYS A 197 -14.19 -18.17 8.31
N VAL A 198 -15.34 -18.80 8.27
CA VAL A 198 -16.57 -18.18 7.77
C VAL A 198 -16.89 -16.91 8.57
N GLY A 199 -17.22 -15.84 7.88
CA GLY A 199 -17.46 -14.53 8.48
C GLY A 199 -16.21 -13.65 8.62
N ALA A 200 -14.99 -14.17 8.38
CA ALA A 200 -13.76 -13.39 8.45
C ALA A 200 -13.72 -12.29 7.39
N THR A 201 -13.28 -11.11 7.81
CA THR A 201 -12.97 -10.01 6.88
C THR A 201 -11.57 -10.20 6.32
N VAL A 202 -11.45 -10.22 5.00
CA VAL A 202 -10.21 -10.51 4.28
C VAL A 202 -9.91 -9.47 3.21
N VAL A 203 -8.64 -9.42 2.82
CA VAL A 203 -8.16 -8.62 1.69
C VAL A 203 -7.40 -9.50 0.72
N LEU A 204 -7.66 -9.29 -0.57
CA LEU A 204 -6.96 -9.95 -1.66
C LEU A 204 -5.52 -9.40 -1.77
N THR A 205 -4.53 -10.30 -1.80
CA THR A 205 -3.11 -9.89 -1.85
C THR A 205 -2.54 -9.82 -3.27
N ARG A 206 -3.28 -10.35 -4.26
CA ARG A 206 -2.86 -10.42 -5.65
C ARG A 206 -4.01 -10.02 -6.58
N THR A 207 -3.71 -9.34 -7.68
CA THR A 207 -4.68 -9.07 -8.74
C THR A 207 -4.97 -10.35 -9.51
N LEU A 208 -6.23 -10.75 -9.57
CA LEU A 208 -6.71 -11.93 -10.27
C LEU A 208 -7.37 -11.56 -11.60
N SER A 209 -8.02 -10.40 -11.68
CA SER A 209 -8.67 -9.90 -12.89
C SER A 209 -8.73 -8.37 -12.88
N ALA A 210 -9.19 -7.77 -13.98
CA ALA A 210 -9.40 -6.32 -14.05
C ALA A 210 -10.44 -5.81 -13.02
N SER A 211 -11.43 -6.62 -12.66
CA SER A 211 -12.47 -6.31 -11.68
C SER A 211 -12.11 -6.74 -10.25
N LEU A 212 -11.12 -7.62 -10.07
CA LEU A 212 -10.70 -8.15 -8.77
C LEU A 212 -9.20 -7.96 -8.58
N THR A 213 -8.85 -6.77 -8.13
CA THR A 213 -7.47 -6.33 -7.95
C THR A 213 -6.97 -6.57 -6.52
N ALA A 214 -5.64 -6.63 -6.36
CA ALA A 214 -5.02 -6.64 -5.05
C ALA A 214 -5.52 -5.45 -4.22
N GLY A 215 -5.85 -5.71 -2.94
CA GLY A 215 -6.48 -4.72 -2.07
C GLY A 215 -8.02 -4.79 -2.04
N ALA A 216 -8.66 -5.63 -2.85
CA ALA A 216 -10.09 -5.87 -2.76
C ALA A 216 -10.44 -6.49 -1.40
N HIS A 217 -11.38 -5.89 -0.70
CA HIS A 217 -11.88 -6.36 0.60
C HIS A 217 -13.14 -7.18 0.43
N GLY A 218 -13.28 -8.22 1.27
CA GLY A 218 -14.43 -9.08 1.25
C GLY A 218 -14.67 -9.81 2.56
N LYS A 219 -15.73 -10.60 2.60
CA LYS A 219 -16.12 -11.44 3.71
C LYS A 219 -16.11 -12.90 3.28
N VAL A 220 -15.55 -13.77 4.11
CA VAL A 220 -15.51 -15.23 3.82
C VAL A 220 -16.91 -15.82 4.00
N ASN A 221 -17.42 -16.46 2.98
CA ASN A 221 -18.72 -17.13 2.98
C ASN A 221 -18.60 -18.65 3.24
N ALA A 222 -17.56 -19.28 2.68
CA ALA A 222 -17.31 -20.69 2.89
C ALA A 222 -15.80 -20.98 2.84
N VAL A 223 -15.39 -22.02 3.53
CA VAL A 223 -14.01 -22.52 3.54
C VAL A 223 -14.04 -24.02 3.28
N ASP A 224 -13.32 -24.45 2.24
CA ASP A 224 -13.03 -25.86 1.97
C ASP A 224 -11.56 -26.12 2.39
N PRO A 225 -11.33 -26.85 3.51
CA PRO A 225 -10.01 -27.00 4.11
C PRO A 225 -8.97 -27.56 3.13
N GLY A 226 -7.86 -26.85 2.95
CA GLY A 226 -6.78 -27.22 2.04
C GLY A 226 -7.05 -27.03 0.56
N VAL A 227 -8.26 -26.65 0.16
CA VAL A 227 -8.70 -26.54 -1.24
C VAL A 227 -8.98 -25.10 -1.64
N SER A 228 -9.97 -24.45 -0.99
CA SER A 228 -10.45 -23.14 -1.45
C SER A 228 -11.12 -22.31 -0.36
N VAL A 229 -11.26 -21.01 -0.63
CA VAL A 229 -12.01 -20.06 0.20
C VAL A 229 -12.97 -19.28 -0.71
N MET A 230 -14.26 -19.31 -0.40
CA MET A 230 -15.28 -18.50 -1.08
C MET A 230 -15.40 -17.17 -0.37
N VAL A 231 -15.22 -16.08 -1.11
CA VAL A 231 -15.24 -14.71 -0.59
C VAL A 231 -16.24 -13.86 -1.35
N ASP A 232 -17.05 -13.14 -0.60
CA ASP A 232 -17.92 -12.08 -1.11
C ASP A 232 -17.14 -10.75 -1.06
N PHE A 233 -16.63 -10.32 -2.21
CA PHE A 233 -15.85 -9.09 -2.32
C PHE A 233 -16.77 -7.87 -2.46
N PHE A 234 -16.54 -6.85 -1.66
CA PHE A 234 -17.34 -5.63 -1.67
C PHE A 234 -17.26 -4.92 -3.03
N GLY A 235 -18.43 -4.77 -3.66
CA GLY A 235 -18.56 -4.18 -5.00
C GLY A 235 -18.38 -5.17 -6.15
N HIS A 236 -18.13 -6.44 -5.87
CA HIS A 236 -18.17 -7.49 -6.88
C HIS A 236 -19.57 -8.15 -6.91
N PRO A 237 -20.14 -8.45 -8.08
CA PRO A 237 -21.53 -8.88 -8.20
C PRO A 237 -21.82 -10.29 -7.63
N THR A 238 -20.80 -11.14 -7.59
CA THR A 238 -20.94 -12.55 -7.15
C THR A 238 -19.79 -12.95 -6.23
N PRO A 239 -20.02 -13.86 -5.26
CA PRO A 239 -18.95 -14.46 -4.50
C PRO A 239 -17.93 -15.16 -5.40
N MET A 240 -16.65 -15.09 -5.02
CA MET A 240 -15.53 -15.68 -5.76
C MET A 240 -14.89 -16.81 -4.97
N THR A 241 -14.68 -17.95 -5.62
CA THR A 241 -13.91 -19.06 -5.05
C THR A 241 -12.44 -18.86 -5.36
N LEU A 242 -11.63 -18.71 -4.31
CA LEU A 242 -10.19 -18.54 -4.40
C LEU A 242 -9.49 -19.85 -4.10
N THR A 243 -8.53 -20.20 -4.93
CA THR A 243 -7.65 -21.35 -4.75
C THR A 243 -6.22 -20.89 -4.48
N VAL A 244 -5.33 -21.84 -4.30
CA VAL A 244 -3.90 -21.56 -4.09
C VAL A 244 -3.30 -20.92 -5.35
N GLU A 245 -2.59 -19.82 -5.16
CA GLU A 245 -1.87 -19.06 -6.18
C GLU A 245 -0.34 -19.20 -6.01
N VAL A 246 0.40 -19.02 -7.11
CA VAL A 246 1.87 -19.10 -7.11
C VAL A 246 2.47 -17.70 -7.03
N PHE A 247 3.24 -17.43 -5.99
CA PHE A 247 4.00 -16.20 -5.81
C PHE A 247 5.47 -16.48 -6.10
N CYS A 248 6.05 -15.78 -7.10
CA CYS A 248 7.40 -16.02 -7.57
C CYS A 248 8.34 -14.87 -7.16
N VAL A 249 9.53 -15.23 -6.69
CA VAL A 249 10.68 -14.34 -6.56
C VAL A 249 11.59 -14.58 -7.74
N LYS A 250 11.87 -13.53 -8.50
CA LYS A 250 12.72 -13.57 -9.70
C LYS A 250 13.99 -12.75 -9.49
N ASP A 251 15.06 -13.09 -10.22
CA ASP A 251 16.27 -12.30 -10.30
C ASP A 251 16.16 -11.19 -11.36
N ALA A 252 17.25 -10.43 -11.53
CA ALA A 252 17.31 -9.35 -12.53
C ALA A 252 17.23 -9.85 -14.00
N LEU A 253 17.40 -11.14 -14.22
CA LEU A 253 17.27 -11.80 -15.52
C LEU A 253 15.94 -12.52 -15.68
N GLU A 254 14.93 -12.19 -14.85
CA GLU A 254 13.58 -12.80 -14.83
C GLU A 254 13.57 -14.32 -14.53
N ARG A 255 14.69 -14.92 -14.06
CA ARG A 255 14.74 -16.33 -13.67
C ARG A 255 14.16 -16.52 -12.30
N THR A 256 13.30 -17.52 -12.13
CA THR A 256 12.68 -17.84 -10.83
C THR A 256 13.73 -18.34 -9.84
N GLN A 257 13.85 -17.68 -8.71
CA GLN A 257 14.73 -18.06 -7.59
C GLN A 257 13.97 -18.88 -6.54
N ALA A 258 12.71 -18.53 -6.32
CA ALA A 258 11.84 -19.25 -5.39
C ALA A 258 10.36 -19.01 -5.72
N GLU A 259 9.53 -19.99 -5.34
CA GLU A 259 8.08 -19.94 -5.48
C GLU A 259 7.43 -20.28 -4.14
N ARG A 260 6.30 -19.63 -3.86
CA ARG A 260 5.40 -19.95 -2.75
C ARG A 260 4.00 -20.19 -3.30
N ARG A 261 3.43 -21.33 -2.96
CA ARG A 261 2.03 -21.64 -3.21
C ARG A 261 1.22 -21.33 -1.96
N GLN A 262 0.30 -20.39 -2.05
CA GLN A 262 -0.52 -19.94 -0.91
C GLN A 262 -1.83 -19.36 -1.40
N ILE A 263 -2.88 -19.41 -0.56
CA ILE A 263 -4.13 -18.70 -0.82
C ILE A 263 -3.87 -17.18 -0.81
N PRO A 264 -4.35 -16.41 -1.81
CA PRO A 264 -4.01 -14.99 -1.97
C PRO A 264 -4.83 -14.07 -1.04
N LEU A 265 -4.98 -14.44 0.23
CA LEU A 265 -5.77 -13.73 1.23
C LEU A 265 -4.96 -13.36 2.47
N LEU A 266 -5.39 -12.28 3.13
CA LEU A 266 -5.00 -11.91 4.48
C LEU A 266 -6.21 -11.44 5.26
N LEU A 267 -6.19 -11.62 6.59
CA LEU A 267 -7.18 -10.99 7.47
C LEU A 267 -7.07 -9.46 7.36
N ALA A 268 -8.21 -8.79 7.37
CA ALA A 268 -8.30 -7.37 7.04
C ALA A 268 -9.12 -6.53 8.03
N TRP A 269 -9.39 -7.01 9.23
CA TRP A 269 -9.88 -6.14 10.30
C TRP A 269 -8.80 -5.15 10.75
N GLY A 270 -7.53 -5.59 10.80
CA GLY A 270 -6.36 -4.75 11.03
C GLY A 270 -5.34 -4.94 9.93
N ILE A 271 -4.91 -3.83 9.31
CA ILE A 271 -3.84 -3.81 8.31
C ILE A 271 -2.87 -2.67 8.61
N THR A 272 -1.62 -2.79 8.17
CA THR A 272 -0.67 -1.69 8.32
C THR A 272 -0.94 -0.58 7.32
N VAL A 273 -0.58 0.66 7.70
CA VAL A 273 -0.66 1.81 6.79
C VAL A 273 0.13 1.58 5.50
N SER A 274 1.31 0.96 5.59
CA SER A 274 2.13 0.63 4.43
C SER A 274 1.39 -0.30 3.46
N ARG A 275 0.67 -1.30 3.97
CA ARG A 275 -0.13 -2.22 3.15
C ARG A 275 -1.38 -1.54 2.58
N ALA A 276 -1.98 -0.63 3.34
CA ALA A 276 -3.12 0.16 2.89
C ALA A 276 -2.74 1.24 1.86
N GLN A 277 -1.46 1.46 1.62
CA GLN A 277 -1.01 2.45 0.65
C GLN A 277 -1.49 2.06 -0.76
N GLY A 278 -2.07 3.01 -1.47
CA GLY A 278 -2.74 2.77 -2.76
C GLY A 278 -4.22 2.34 -2.64
N MET A 279 -4.64 1.74 -1.53
CA MET A 279 -6.02 1.30 -1.33
C MET A 279 -6.95 2.49 -1.03
N THR A 280 -8.23 2.30 -1.34
CA THR A 280 -9.34 3.13 -0.86
C THR A 280 -10.20 2.28 0.05
N LEU A 281 -10.35 2.69 1.30
CA LEU A 281 -11.09 1.93 2.30
C LEU A 281 -12.46 2.56 2.55
N ARG A 282 -13.50 1.72 2.60
CA ARG A 282 -14.88 2.19 2.80
C ARG A 282 -15.11 2.77 4.19
N ARG A 283 -14.51 2.16 5.23
CA ARG A 283 -14.57 2.58 6.63
C ARG A 283 -13.22 2.36 7.28
N VAL A 284 -12.69 3.38 7.93
CA VAL A 284 -11.33 3.39 8.48
C VAL A 284 -11.37 3.79 9.95
N ALA A 285 -10.74 3.00 10.81
CA ALA A 285 -10.50 3.34 12.20
C ALA A 285 -9.00 3.44 12.48
N ILE A 286 -8.59 4.51 13.17
CA ILE A 286 -7.19 4.76 13.51
C ILE A 286 -7.12 5.18 14.98
N ASP A 287 -6.46 4.37 15.79
CA ASP A 287 -6.16 4.72 17.17
C ASP A 287 -4.68 5.09 17.31
N PHE A 288 -4.41 6.38 17.47
CA PHE A 288 -3.08 6.92 17.65
C PHE A 288 -2.55 6.74 19.09
N SER A 289 -3.38 6.30 20.03
CA SER A 289 -2.97 6.09 21.42
C SER A 289 -2.38 4.69 21.68
N CYS A 290 -2.57 3.73 20.76
CA CYS A 290 -2.23 2.33 21.00
C CYS A 290 -0.82 1.91 20.55
N CYS A 291 -0.09 2.74 19.79
CA CYS A 291 1.26 2.44 19.32
C CYS A 291 2.01 3.72 18.89
N GLU A 292 3.30 3.57 18.59
CA GLU A 292 4.11 4.71 18.14
C GLU A 292 3.85 5.06 16.67
N TRP A 293 3.46 6.29 16.44
CA TRP A 293 3.20 6.90 15.13
C TRP A 293 4.29 7.92 14.80
N THR A 294 5.53 7.45 14.72
CA THR A 294 6.73 8.32 14.65
C THR A 294 7.27 8.57 13.26
N LEU A 295 6.82 7.82 12.25
CA LEU A 295 7.30 7.99 10.88
C LEU A 295 6.67 9.21 10.21
N ASP A 296 7.47 9.89 9.39
CA ASP A 296 7.00 11.00 8.59
C ASP A 296 5.91 10.57 7.62
N CYS A 297 4.93 11.42 7.42
CA CYS A 297 3.76 11.20 6.56
C CYS A 297 2.87 10.01 6.93
N LEU A 298 3.13 9.28 8.03
CA LEU A 298 2.38 8.08 8.41
C LEU A 298 0.92 8.40 8.72
N ALA A 299 0.67 9.42 9.55
CA ALA A 299 -0.68 9.84 9.92
C ALA A 299 -1.48 10.33 8.69
N TYR A 300 -0.87 11.15 7.85
CA TYR A 300 -1.46 11.59 6.59
C TYR A 300 -1.81 10.39 5.67
N SER A 301 -0.86 9.48 5.49
CA SER A 301 -1.07 8.28 4.65
C SER A 301 -2.22 7.42 5.16
N ALA A 302 -2.36 7.28 6.49
CA ALA A 302 -3.43 6.53 7.11
C ALA A 302 -4.80 7.21 6.91
N ILE A 303 -4.93 8.48 7.31
CA ILE A 303 -6.20 9.22 7.26
C ILE A 303 -6.67 9.40 5.82
N SER A 304 -5.75 9.58 4.87
CA SER A 304 -6.06 9.72 3.45
C SER A 304 -6.62 8.45 2.79
N ARG A 305 -6.70 7.32 3.50
CA ARG A 305 -7.36 6.09 3.00
C ARG A 305 -8.88 6.20 3.04
N ALA A 306 -9.44 7.02 3.92
CA ALA A 306 -10.87 7.24 4.02
C ALA A 306 -11.42 8.06 2.84
N VAL A 307 -12.66 7.80 2.48
CA VAL A 307 -13.37 8.52 1.40
C VAL A 307 -14.07 9.78 1.90
N ALA A 308 -14.48 9.82 3.18
CA ALA A 308 -15.22 10.92 3.79
C ALA A 308 -15.05 10.90 5.32
N LEU A 309 -15.41 11.99 5.99
CA LEU A 309 -15.33 12.10 7.46
C LEU A 309 -16.25 11.12 8.19
N ASP A 310 -17.44 10.85 7.66
CA ASP A 310 -18.39 9.88 8.22
C ASP A 310 -17.90 8.43 8.15
N CYS A 311 -17.02 8.15 7.19
CA CYS A 311 -16.35 6.87 6.98
C CYS A 311 -15.06 6.71 7.81
N LEU A 312 -14.71 7.71 8.63
CA LEU A 312 -13.47 7.76 9.38
C LEU A 312 -13.74 7.76 10.90
N ARG A 313 -12.88 7.09 11.66
CA ARG A 313 -12.84 7.11 13.12
C ARG A 313 -11.39 7.31 13.56
N VAL A 314 -11.12 8.43 14.23
CA VAL A 314 -9.78 8.79 14.71
C VAL A 314 -9.79 9.05 16.19
N LYS A 315 -8.88 8.42 16.93
CA LYS A 315 -8.70 8.59 18.37
C LYS A 315 -7.26 8.92 18.69
N GLY A 316 -7.08 9.85 19.63
CA GLY A 316 -5.77 10.14 20.22
C GLY A 316 -4.78 10.80 19.28
N LEU A 317 -5.24 11.39 18.17
CA LEU A 317 -4.40 12.15 17.26
C LEU A 317 -3.88 13.40 17.97
N ARG A 318 -2.57 13.61 17.95
CA ARG A 318 -1.86 14.78 18.50
C ARG A 318 -1.01 15.42 17.42
N ARG A 319 -0.62 16.68 17.62
CA ARG A 319 0.25 17.40 16.71
C ARG A 319 1.58 16.67 16.46
N SER A 320 2.13 16.00 17.48
CA SER A 320 3.37 15.22 17.38
C SER A 320 3.30 14.03 16.39
N HIS A 321 2.10 13.54 16.09
CA HIS A 321 1.88 12.47 15.12
C HIS A 321 1.85 12.98 13.67
N ILE A 322 1.63 14.32 13.50
CA ILE A 322 1.51 14.96 12.20
C ILE A 322 2.90 15.43 11.77
N ARG A 323 3.63 14.53 11.14
CA ARG A 323 4.97 14.77 10.64
C ARG A 323 4.95 14.75 9.12
N THR A 324 5.59 15.75 8.52
CA THR A 324 5.65 15.90 7.06
C THR A 324 7.08 15.71 6.60
N CYS A 325 7.28 14.99 5.50
CA CYS A 325 8.59 14.75 4.92
C CYS A 325 9.18 16.07 4.37
N THR A 326 10.20 16.61 5.04
CA THR A 326 10.86 17.88 4.67
C THR A 326 11.46 17.81 3.27
N SER A 327 12.06 16.67 2.90
CA SER A 327 12.65 16.47 1.57
C SER A 327 11.59 16.39 0.48
N GLY A 328 10.43 15.80 0.78
CA GLY A 328 9.28 15.78 -0.12
C GLY A 328 8.73 17.18 -0.37
N LEU A 329 8.62 18.00 0.69
CA LEU A 329 8.21 19.40 0.55
C LEU A 329 9.17 20.22 -0.32
N LYS A 330 10.48 19.99 -0.17
CA LYS A 330 11.49 20.65 -1.00
C LYS A 330 11.32 20.28 -2.47
N TYR A 331 11.16 18.98 -2.75
CA TYR A 331 10.96 18.49 -4.10
C TYR A 331 9.69 19.07 -4.76
N TYR A 332 8.60 19.21 -4.01
CA TYR A 332 7.38 19.87 -4.52
C TYR A 332 7.59 21.33 -4.88
N ARG A 333 8.35 22.08 -4.08
CA ARG A 333 8.69 23.48 -4.39
C ARG A 333 9.52 23.60 -5.65
N GLU A 334 10.50 22.71 -5.83
CA GLU A 334 11.33 22.65 -7.03
C GLU A 334 10.47 22.41 -8.29
N ILE A 335 9.47 21.51 -8.22
CA ILE A 335 8.52 21.31 -9.33
C ILE A 335 7.67 22.56 -9.57
N GLU A 336 7.15 23.19 -8.51
CA GLU A 336 6.32 24.41 -8.64
C GLU A 336 7.09 25.60 -9.24
N GLU A 337 8.37 25.70 -8.95
CA GLU A 337 9.27 26.70 -9.53
C GLU A 337 9.50 26.43 -11.03
N GLN A 338 9.67 25.16 -11.42
CA GLN A 338 9.82 24.75 -12.81
C GLN A 338 8.54 24.98 -13.64
N GLU A 339 7.35 24.77 -13.06
CA GLU A 339 6.06 25.02 -13.71
C GLU A 339 5.80 26.52 -13.97
N ARG A 340 6.49 27.42 -13.29
CA ARG A 340 6.33 28.89 -13.44
C ARG A 340 7.27 29.51 -14.47
N GLN A 341 8.30 28.78 -14.89
CA GLN A 341 9.25 29.18 -15.93
C GLN A 341 8.80 28.74 -17.32
#